data_81311365834c5bc49c6b8823bda6660a
#
_entry.id   81311365834c5bc49c6b8823bda6660a
#
_cell.length_a   1.000
_cell.length_b   1.000
_cell.length_c   1.000
_cell.angle_alpha   90.00
_cell.angle_beta   90.00
_cell.angle_gamma   90.00
#
_symmetry.space_group_name_H-M   'P 1'
#
loop_
_entity.id
_entity.type
_entity.pdbx_description
1 polymer ?
#
loop_
_entity_poly.entity_id
_entity_poly.type
_entity_poly.pdbx_seq_one_letter_code
_entity_poly.pdbx_strand_id
1 'polypeptide(L)'
;RSCARWILGIRTRVIGDLPTHGVLYALKHEAMFETIETLVIFHRPVVVMKKELADMFGWGYAARRMGVIPVDREAGAAAMRHMIAAARIAKASNRPIVLFPEGTRVPHGERPELRAGFAGLYKVLGLPVVPIALDSGKIWPKGLVKRPGVVTLKVGETIPPGLPREEAEARVHRAINALND
;
A
#
# COMPACT_ATOMS: atom_id res chain seq x y z
N ARG A 1 -16.25 4.98 -2.89
CA ARG A 1 -16.99 3.71 -2.68
C ARG A 1 -18.33 3.68 -3.40
N SER A 2 -19.18 4.70 -3.24
CA SER A 2 -20.50 4.71 -3.86
C SER A 2 -20.44 4.54 -5.39
N CYS A 3 -19.60 5.31 -6.09
CA CYS A 3 -19.46 5.17 -7.55
C CYS A 3 -18.96 3.77 -7.96
N ALA A 4 -17.96 3.21 -7.29
CA ALA A 4 -17.47 1.86 -7.59
C ALA A 4 -18.55 0.80 -7.37
N ARG A 5 -19.35 0.94 -6.30
CA ARG A 5 -20.43 0.02 -5.97
C ARG A 5 -21.62 0.11 -6.94
N TRP A 6 -22.08 1.34 -7.22
CA TRP A 6 -23.35 1.53 -7.95
C TRP A 6 -23.17 1.59 -9.47
N ILE A 7 -22.02 2.09 -9.97
CA ILE A 7 -21.76 2.19 -11.41
C ILE A 7 -21.03 0.97 -11.94
N LEU A 8 -20.01 0.48 -11.19
CA LEU A 8 -19.17 -0.63 -11.64
C LEU A 8 -19.53 -1.98 -10.99
N GLY A 9 -20.46 -2.02 -10.04
CA GLY A 9 -20.81 -3.24 -9.32
C GLY A 9 -19.68 -3.82 -8.46
N ILE A 10 -18.67 -3.02 -8.10
CA ILE A 10 -17.51 -3.48 -7.35
C ILE A 10 -17.75 -3.26 -5.85
N ARG A 11 -17.60 -4.32 -5.08
CA ARG A 11 -17.71 -4.31 -3.62
C ARG A 11 -16.36 -4.64 -3.00
N THR A 12 -16.12 -4.16 -1.78
CA THR A 12 -14.92 -4.47 -1.00
C THR A 12 -15.29 -5.37 0.18
N ARG A 13 -14.54 -6.43 0.37
CA ARG A 13 -14.59 -7.29 1.56
C ARG A 13 -13.25 -7.20 2.29
N VAL A 14 -13.28 -6.88 3.58
CA VAL A 14 -12.11 -6.92 4.46
C VAL A 14 -12.23 -8.15 5.35
N ILE A 15 -11.17 -8.94 5.43
CA ILE A 15 -11.05 -10.12 6.28
C ILE A 15 -9.91 -9.86 7.26
N GLY A 16 -10.19 -9.89 8.55
CA GLY A 16 -9.26 -9.57 9.64
C GLY A 16 -9.37 -8.13 10.13
N ASP A 17 -8.62 -7.83 11.19
CA ASP A 17 -8.65 -6.56 11.88
C ASP A 17 -7.64 -5.57 11.32
N LEU A 18 -8.04 -4.30 11.22
CA LEU A 18 -7.21 -3.20 10.75
C LEU A 18 -6.85 -2.26 11.91
N PRO A 19 -5.65 -2.37 12.50
CA PRO A 19 -5.16 -1.39 13.47
C PRO A 19 -5.19 0.03 12.91
N THR A 20 -5.67 1.00 13.67
CA THR A 20 -5.91 2.36 13.15
C THR A 20 -4.69 3.29 13.22
N HIS A 21 -3.65 2.92 13.97
CA HIS A 21 -2.47 3.77 14.24
C HIS A 21 -1.26 2.95 14.66
N GLY A 22 -0.10 3.57 14.57
CA GLY A 22 1.16 2.98 15.03
C GLY A 22 1.66 1.81 14.19
N VAL A 23 1.24 1.68 12.92
CA VAL A 23 1.59 0.54 12.04
C VAL A 23 2.08 1.01 10.67
N LEU A 24 2.88 0.15 10.04
CA LEU A 24 3.23 0.21 8.64
C LEU A 24 2.39 -0.86 7.89
N TYR A 25 1.46 -0.43 7.07
CA TYR A 25 0.73 -1.32 6.19
C TYR A 25 1.54 -1.64 4.94
N ALA A 26 1.71 -2.92 4.64
CA ALA A 26 2.33 -3.42 3.41
C ALA A 26 1.25 -4.11 2.56
N LEU A 27 0.83 -3.47 1.46
CA LEU A 27 -0.26 -3.96 0.63
C LEU A 27 0.26 -4.54 -0.68
N LYS A 28 -0.34 -5.64 -1.12
CA LYS A 28 -0.25 -6.09 -2.52
C LYS A 28 -0.71 -4.98 -3.45
N HIS A 29 -0.05 -4.80 -4.60
CA HIS A 29 -0.40 -3.76 -5.56
C HIS A 29 -0.71 -4.33 -6.94
N GLU A 30 -1.97 -4.50 -7.28
CA GLU A 30 -2.41 -5.07 -8.56
C GLU A 30 -3.10 -4.04 -9.46
N ALA A 31 -3.85 -3.11 -8.87
CA ALA A 31 -4.69 -2.17 -9.59
C ALA A 31 -4.60 -0.73 -9.06
N MET A 32 -5.25 0.20 -9.71
CA MET A 32 -5.48 1.54 -9.17
C MET A 32 -6.54 1.53 -8.06
N PHE A 33 -7.38 0.50 -8.02
CA PHE A 33 -8.49 0.37 -7.08
C PHE A 33 -8.03 0.49 -5.62
N GLU A 34 -7.02 -0.28 -5.21
CA GLU A 34 -6.54 -0.28 -3.82
C GLU A 34 -5.90 1.06 -3.43
N THR A 35 -5.31 1.80 -4.36
CA THR A 35 -4.76 3.13 -4.07
C THR A 35 -5.87 4.09 -3.65
N ILE A 36 -7.03 4.01 -4.27
CA ILE A 36 -8.21 4.82 -3.90
C ILE A 36 -8.86 4.27 -2.63
N GLU A 37 -8.99 2.94 -2.55
CA GLU A 37 -9.67 2.27 -1.45
C GLU A 37 -8.94 2.45 -0.11
N THR A 38 -7.59 2.51 -0.11
CA THR A 38 -6.79 2.80 1.10
C THR A 38 -7.18 4.11 1.77
N LEU A 39 -7.54 5.14 0.99
CA LEU A 39 -7.95 6.43 1.51
C LEU A 39 -9.32 6.39 2.21
N VAL A 40 -10.09 5.35 1.97
CA VAL A 40 -11.45 5.16 2.54
C VAL A 40 -11.44 4.16 3.70
N ILE A 41 -10.60 3.11 3.59
CA ILE A 41 -10.54 2.04 4.59
C ILE A 41 -9.73 2.47 5.80
N PHE A 42 -8.60 3.13 5.60
CA PHE A 42 -7.74 3.54 6.70
C PHE A 42 -8.08 4.95 7.20
N HIS A 43 -7.98 5.13 8.51
CA HIS A 43 -8.20 6.44 9.10
C HIS A 43 -6.99 7.36 8.89
N ARG A 44 -7.14 8.39 8.06
CA ARG A 44 -6.09 9.39 7.74
C ARG A 44 -4.73 8.77 7.36
N PRO A 45 -4.66 7.82 6.43
CA PRO A 45 -3.41 7.16 6.09
C PRO A 45 -2.42 8.13 5.45
N VAL A 46 -1.13 7.81 5.58
CA VAL A 46 -0.06 8.44 4.81
C VAL A 46 0.41 7.43 3.77
N VAL A 47 0.08 7.66 2.51
CA VAL A 47 0.35 6.72 1.43
C VAL A 47 1.65 7.09 0.73
N VAL A 48 2.59 6.13 0.63
CA VAL A 48 3.79 6.28 -0.18
C VAL A 48 3.42 6.07 -1.65
N MET A 49 3.63 7.08 -2.48
CA MET A 49 3.26 7.02 -3.90
C MET A 49 4.32 7.62 -4.81
N LYS A 50 4.23 7.29 -6.10
CA LYS A 50 5.09 7.84 -7.15
C LYS A 50 4.90 9.35 -7.25
N LYS A 51 6.01 10.13 -7.32
CA LYS A 51 5.99 11.59 -7.38
C LYS A 51 5.11 12.12 -8.52
N GLU A 52 5.19 11.52 -9.71
CA GLU A 52 4.42 11.94 -10.88
C GLU A 52 2.90 11.84 -10.65
N LEU A 53 2.44 10.89 -9.82
CA LEU A 53 1.03 10.82 -9.44
C LEU A 53 0.65 11.93 -8.46
N ALA A 54 1.57 12.29 -7.55
CA ALA A 54 1.37 13.40 -6.63
C ALA A 54 1.43 14.77 -7.31
N ASP A 55 1.98 14.85 -8.52
CA ASP A 55 2.11 16.08 -9.32
C ASP A 55 1.00 16.21 -10.38
N MET A 56 0.14 15.22 -10.55
CA MET A 56 -0.99 15.28 -11.48
C MET A 56 -1.97 16.39 -11.10
N PHE A 57 -2.41 17.17 -12.11
CA PHE A 57 -3.41 18.22 -11.92
C PHE A 57 -4.70 17.67 -11.29
N GLY A 58 -5.25 18.36 -10.31
CA GLY A 58 -6.46 17.97 -9.58
C GLY A 58 -6.21 16.86 -8.55
N TRP A 59 -5.79 15.67 -8.98
CA TRP A 59 -5.47 14.55 -8.11
C TRP A 59 -4.33 14.86 -7.14
N GLY A 60 -3.26 15.47 -7.63
CA GLY A 60 -2.09 15.81 -6.81
C GLY A 60 -2.42 16.75 -5.67
N TYR A 61 -3.31 17.72 -5.89
CA TYR A 61 -3.78 18.60 -4.82
C TYR A 61 -4.50 17.81 -3.71
N ALA A 62 -5.44 16.96 -4.08
CA ALA A 62 -6.16 16.11 -3.12
C ALA A 62 -5.20 15.17 -2.38
N ALA A 63 -4.29 14.50 -3.09
CA ALA A 63 -3.31 13.60 -2.52
C ALA A 63 -2.40 14.28 -1.49
N ARG A 64 -1.90 15.50 -1.79
CA ARG A 64 -1.08 16.28 -0.85
C ARG A 64 -1.86 16.70 0.39
N ARG A 65 -3.12 17.09 0.25
CA ARG A 65 -3.99 17.40 1.42
C ARG A 65 -4.25 16.17 2.30
N MET A 66 -4.24 14.98 1.71
CA MET A 66 -4.36 13.73 2.44
C MET A 66 -3.03 13.30 3.10
N GLY A 67 -1.90 13.95 2.74
CA GLY A 67 -0.61 13.73 3.36
C GLY A 67 0.14 12.54 2.77
N VAL A 68 0.13 12.40 1.44
CA VAL A 68 0.96 11.39 0.74
C VAL A 68 2.44 11.71 0.86
N ILE A 69 3.27 10.66 0.78
CA ILE A 69 4.73 10.76 0.66
C ILE A 69 5.09 10.53 -0.82
N PRO A 70 5.39 11.61 -1.58
CA PRO A 70 5.82 11.46 -2.95
C PRO A 70 7.25 10.92 -2.99
N VAL A 71 7.50 9.89 -3.81
CA VAL A 71 8.81 9.28 -3.98
C VAL A 71 9.22 9.37 -5.45
N ASP A 72 10.33 10.04 -5.69
CA ASP A 72 11.04 10.02 -6.95
C ASP A 72 11.94 8.77 -6.98
N ARG A 73 11.52 7.74 -7.70
CA ARG A 73 12.22 6.46 -7.69
C ARG A 73 13.56 6.50 -8.42
N GLU A 74 13.77 7.49 -9.27
CA GLU A 74 15.01 7.66 -10.02
C GLU A 74 16.09 8.36 -9.20
N ALA A 75 15.69 9.07 -8.15
CA ALA A 75 16.62 9.78 -7.25
C ALA A 75 17.37 8.85 -6.24
N GLY A 76 17.25 7.54 -6.34
CA GLY A 76 18.03 6.56 -5.60
C GLY A 76 18.08 6.82 -4.08
N ALA A 77 19.29 7.03 -3.53
CA ALA A 77 19.48 7.25 -2.09
C ALA A 77 18.81 8.54 -1.57
N ALA A 78 18.67 9.57 -2.40
CA ALA A 78 17.98 10.80 -2.03
C ALA A 78 16.47 10.57 -1.86
N ALA A 79 15.86 9.78 -2.74
CA ALA A 79 14.46 9.36 -2.60
C ALA A 79 14.22 8.61 -1.30
N MET A 80 15.11 7.69 -0.95
CA MET A 80 15.04 6.93 0.31
C MET A 80 15.10 7.85 1.53
N ARG A 81 16.05 8.78 1.56
CA ARG A 81 16.16 9.76 2.67
C ARG A 81 14.90 10.61 2.82
N HIS A 82 14.37 11.12 1.70
CA HIS A 82 13.14 11.90 1.70
C HIS A 82 11.94 11.10 2.21
N MET A 83 11.77 9.87 1.71
CA MET A 83 10.71 8.97 2.14
C MET A 83 10.80 8.67 3.64
N ILE A 84 11.99 8.38 4.17
CA ILE A 84 12.20 8.13 5.59
C ILE A 84 11.89 9.36 6.44
N ALA A 85 12.34 10.55 6.04
CA ALA A 85 12.05 11.79 6.76
C ALA A 85 10.53 12.06 6.86
N ALA A 86 9.82 11.94 5.75
CA ALA A 86 8.37 12.11 5.72
C ALA A 86 7.62 11.03 6.52
N ALA A 87 8.09 9.78 6.47
CA ALA A 87 7.50 8.69 7.24
C ALA A 87 7.70 8.86 8.77
N ARG A 88 8.82 9.43 9.20
CA ARG A 88 9.04 9.78 10.62
C ARG A 88 8.03 10.83 11.12
N ILE A 89 7.72 11.83 10.30
CA ILE A 89 6.69 12.84 10.62
C ILE A 89 5.31 12.18 10.75
N ALA A 90 4.99 11.26 9.84
CA ALA A 90 3.74 10.49 9.89
C ALA A 90 3.66 9.64 11.17
N LYS A 91 4.75 8.95 11.53
CA LYS A 91 4.87 8.18 12.77
C LYS A 91 4.66 9.07 14.01
N ALA A 92 5.33 10.24 14.07
CA ALA A 92 5.19 11.19 15.17
C ALA A 92 3.75 11.71 15.32
N SER A 93 3.00 11.78 14.24
CA SER A 93 1.57 12.14 14.21
C SER A 93 0.64 10.95 14.46
N ASN A 94 1.16 9.79 14.82
CA ASN A 94 0.45 8.53 15.06
C ASN A 94 -0.47 8.10 13.88
N ARG A 95 -0.11 8.47 12.65
CA ARG A 95 -0.87 8.13 11.44
C ARG A 95 -0.37 6.81 10.86
N PRO A 96 -1.26 5.92 10.39
CA PRO A 96 -0.82 4.70 9.71
C PRO A 96 -0.12 5.06 8.40
N ILE A 97 0.98 4.36 8.11
CA ILE A 97 1.74 4.52 6.88
C ILE A 97 1.40 3.38 5.95
N VAL A 98 1.07 3.67 4.71
CA VAL A 98 0.72 2.68 3.68
C VAL A 98 1.80 2.64 2.62
N LEU A 99 2.35 1.46 2.39
CA LEU A 99 3.36 1.19 1.38
C LEU A 99 2.91 0.03 0.49
N PHE A 100 3.18 0.15 -0.79
CA PHE A 100 3.12 -0.94 -1.77
C PHE A 100 4.55 -1.46 -1.99
N PRO A 101 4.97 -2.56 -1.30
CA PRO A 101 6.37 -2.95 -1.24
C PRO A 101 6.94 -3.45 -2.57
N GLU A 102 6.10 -3.85 -3.51
CA GLU A 102 6.48 -4.22 -4.88
C GLU A 102 6.90 -3.01 -5.72
N GLY A 103 6.51 -1.81 -5.29
CA GLY A 103 6.87 -0.54 -5.93
C GLY A 103 6.19 -0.27 -7.27
N THR A 104 5.42 -1.19 -7.81
CA THR A 104 4.65 -1.05 -9.05
C THR A 104 3.43 -1.95 -9.00
N ARG A 105 2.47 -1.70 -9.90
CA ARG A 105 1.32 -2.60 -10.06
C ARG A 105 1.75 -3.89 -10.74
N VAL A 106 1.42 -5.01 -10.12
CA VAL A 106 1.77 -6.37 -10.53
C VAL A 106 0.50 -7.11 -10.95
N PRO A 107 0.47 -7.77 -12.09
CA PRO A 107 -0.66 -8.62 -12.48
C PRO A 107 -1.01 -9.64 -11.39
N HIS A 108 -2.30 -9.96 -11.26
CA HIS A 108 -2.74 -11.00 -10.33
C HIS A 108 -2.06 -12.32 -10.65
N GLY A 109 -1.62 -13.06 -9.64
CA GLY A 109 -0.83 -14.30 -9.76
C GLY A 109 0.68 -14.10 -9.74
N GLU A 110 1.20 -12.94 -10.13
CA GLU A 110 2.64 -12.66 -10.08
C GLU A 110 3.11 -12.31 -8.66
N ARG A 111 4.35 -12.71 -8.33
CA ARG A 111 4.95 -12.58 -6.99
C ARG A 111 6.38 -12.05 -7.06
N PRO A 112 6.62 -10.82 -7.58
CA PRO A 112 7.97 -10.26 -7.66
C PRO A 112 8.55 -9.99 -6.27
N GLU A 113 9.87 -9.86 -6.22
CA GLU A 113 10.58 -9.46 -5.00
C GLU A 113 10.18 -8.06 -4.52
N LEU A 114 10.30 -7.85 -3.21
CA LEU A 114 10.03 -6.56 -2.61
C LEU A 114 11.15 -5.56 -2.93
N ARG A 115 10.79 -4.31 -3.11
CA ARG A 115 11.78 -3.23 -3.32
C ARG A 115 12.44 -2.83 -2.01
N ALA A 116 13.70 -2.42 -2.08
CA ALA A 116 14.50 -1.99 -0.93
C ALA A 116 13.86 -0.89 -0.06
N GLY A 117 12.90 -0.15 -0.60
CA GLY A 117 12.11 0.84 0.11
C GLY A 117 11.38 0.28 1.33
N PHE A 118 10.86 -0.93 1.24
CA PHE A 118 10.23 -1.61 2.37
C PHE A 118 11.23 -1.83 3.52
N ALA A 119 12.37 -2.46 3.24
CA ALA A 119 13.39 -2.75 4.26
C ALA A 119 13.90 -1.46 4.93
N GLY A 120 14.10 -0.41 4.15
CA GLY A 120 14.53 0.89 4.68
C GLY A 120 13.53 1.50 5.66
N LEU A 121 12.23 1.52 5.31
CA LEU A 121 11.17 2.00 6.19
C LEU A 121 11.00 1.12 7.42
N TYR A 122 10.96 -0.19 7.26
CA TYR A 122 10.82 -1.15 8.35
C TYR A 122 11.90 -0.95 9.42
N LYS A 123 13.17 -0.92 8.99
CA LYS A 123 14.33 -0.73 9.90
C LYS A 123 14.27 0.61 10.63
N VAL A 124 13.97 1.70 9.93
CA VAL A 124 14.08 3.05 10.49
C VAL A 124 12.87 3.43 11.34
N LEU A 125 11.68 2.98 10.96
CA LEU A 125 10.46 3.33 11.69
C LEU A 125 10.30 2.50 12.97
N GLY A 126 10.78 1.26 13.00
CA GLY A 126 10.56 0.36 14.13
C GLY A 126 9.08 0.18 14.46
N LEU A 127 8.23 0.19 13.45
CA LEU A 127 6.79 -0.06 13.57
C LEU A 127 6.47 -1.52 13.24
N PRO A 128 5.45 -2.11 13.86
CA PRO A 128 4.91 -3.38 13.39
C PRO A 128 4.36 -3.24 11.98
N VAL A 129 4.51 -4.29 11.17
CA VAL A 129 4.02 -4.33 9.81
C VAL A 129 2.75 -5.18 9.75
N VAL A 130 1.70 -4.62 9.16
CA VAL A 130 0.46 -5.33 8.87
C VAL A 130 0.39 -5.59 7.36
N PRO A 131 0.66 -6.81 6.91
CA PRO A 131 0.59 -7.15 5.50
C PRO A 131 -0.86 -7.37 5.08
N ILE A 132 -1.22 -6.94 3.86
CA ILE A 132 -2.56 -7.13 3.30
C ILE A 132 -2.47 -7.68 1.89
N ALA A 133 -3.02 -8.88 1.69
CA ALA A 133 -3.22 -9.46 0.39
C ALA A 133 -4.46 -8.87 -0.29
N LEU A 134 -4.42 -8.73 -1.62
CA LEU A 134 -5.51 -8.26 -2.45
C LEU A 134 -5.66 -9.15 -3.69
N ASP A 135 -6.88 -9.20 -4.20
CA ASP A 135 -7.23 -9.85 -5.47
C ASP A 135 -7.88 -8.85 -6.47
N SER A 136 -7.53 -7.58 -6.32
CA SER A 136 -8.09 -6.48 -7.11
C SER A 136 -7.82 -6.61 -8.61
N GLY A 137 -6.72 -7.23 -9.00
CA GLY A 137 -6.37 -7.48 -10.39
C GLY A 137 -7.35 -8.37 -11.16
N LYS A 138 -8.09 -9.25 -10.46
CA LYS A 138 -9.17 -10.07 -11.05
C LYS A 138 -10.33 -9.20 -11.55
N ILE A 139 -10.64 -8.14 -10.80
CA ILE A 139 -11.81 -7.27 -11.01
C ILE A 139 -11.42 -6.00 -11.77
N TRP A 140 -10.24 -5.46 -11.47
CA TRP A 140 -9.74 -4.21 -12.03
C TRP A 140 -8.37 -4.38 -12.71
N PRO A 141 -8.28 -5.21 -13.79
CA PRO A 141 -7.01 -5.39 -14.50
C PRO A 141 -6.52 -4.10 -15.14
N LYS A 142 -5.24 -4.08 -15.57
CA LYS A 142 -4.71 -3.01 -16.42
C LYS A 142 -5.55 -2.94 -17.71
N GLY A 143 -5.85 -1.72 -18.17
CA GLY A 143 -6.68 -1.51 -19.36
C GLY A 143 -8.04 -0.87 -19.03
N LEU A 144 -8.92 -0.77 -20.01
CA LEU A 144 -10.19 -0.03 -19.89
C LEU A 144 -11.31 -0.89 -19.28
N VAL A 145 -11.31 -2.19 -19.54
CA VAL A 145 -12.38 -3.08 -19.10
C VAL A 145 -12.26 -3.38 -17.62
N LYS A 146 -13.31 -3.10 -16.87
CA LYS A 146 -13.46 -3.46 -15.44
C LYS A 146 -14.63 -4.45 -15.32
N ARG A 147 -14.57 -5.29 -14.29
CA ARG A 147 -15.58 -6.35 -14.08
C ARG A 147 -16.30 -6.08 -12.76
N PRO A 148 -17.61 -6.31 -12.68
CA PRO A 148 -18.31 -6.32 -11.42
C PRO A 148 -17.81 -7.49 -10.56
N GLY A 149 -17.86 -7.33 -9.24
CA GLY A 149 -17.44 -8.39 -8.33
C GLY A 149 -17.04 -7.89 -6.95
N VAL A 150 -16.35 -8.76 -6.21
CA VAL A 150 -15.87 -8.47 -4.86
C VAL A 150 -14.35 -8.45 -4.86
N VAL A 151 -13.76 -7.33 -4.48
CA VAL A 151 -12.34 -7.23 -4.17
C VAL A 151 -12.16 -7.58 -2.70
N THR A 152 -11.31 -8.57 -2.42
CA THR A 152 -11.00 -9.02 -1.08
C THR A 152 -9.69 -8.40 -0.61
N LEU A 153 -9.71 -7.84 0.60
CA LEU A 153 -8.52 -7.45 1.36
C LEU A 153 -8.39 -8.43 2.52
N LYS A 154 -7.36 -9.25 2.51
CA LYS A 154 -7.08 -10.21 3.60
C LYS A 154 -5.91 -9.68 4.43
N VAL A 155 -6.21 -9.31 5.67
CA VAL A 155 -5.20 -8.87 6.64
C VAL A 155 -4.43 -10.10 7.11
N GLY A 156 -3.11 -10.06 6.98
CA GLY A 156 -2.22 -11.10 7.47
C GLY A 156 -1.80 -10.88 8.92
N GLU A 157 -1.05 -11.83 9.45
CA GLU A 157 -0.46 -11.74 10.79
C GLU A 157 0.47 -10.51 10.88
N THR A 158 0.35 -9.77 11.98
CA THR A 158 1.21 -8.62 12.25
C THR A 158 2.65 -9.07 12.49
N ILE A 159 3.57 -8.49 11.77
CA ILE A 159 5.00 -8.77 11.84
C ILE A 159 5.63 -7.76 12.81
N PRO A 160 6.26 -8.22 13.92
CA PRO A 160 6.87 -7.33 14.90
C PRO A 160 8.05 -6.55 14.31
N PRO A 161 8.40 -5.38 14.85
CA PRO A 161 9.61 -4.65 14.47
C PRO A 161 10.86 -5.40 14.96
N GLY A 162 12.00 -5.12 14.31
CA GLY A 162 13.32 -5.59 14.77
C GLY A 162 13.76 -6.95 14.24
N LEU A 163 12.97 -7.62 13.39
CA LEU A 163 13.41 -8.86 12.72
C LEU A 163 14.56 -8.58 11.73
N PRO A 164 15.39 -9.59 11.45
CA PRO A 164 16.32 -9.55 10.33
C PRO A 164 15.61 -9.20 9.03
N ARG A 165 16.29 -8.43 8.17
CA ARG A 165 15.71 -7.95 6.91
C ARG A 165 15.09 -9.06 6.07
N GLU A 166 15.84 -10.13 5.86
CA GLU A 166 15.43 -11.26 5.00
C GLU A 166 14.17 -11.93 5.56
N GLU A 167 14.10 -12.10 6.88
CA GLU A 167 12.94 -12.68 7.54
C GLU A 167 11.71 -11.79 7.41
N ALA A 168 11.85 -10.48 7.65
CA ALA A 168 10.74 -9.53 7.53
C ALA A 168 10.23 -9.47 6.08
N GLU A 169 11.14 -9.39 5.09
CA GLU A 169 10.79 -9.40 3.67
C GLU A 169 10.09 -10.69 3.26
N ALA A 170 10.58 -11.86 3.70
CA ALA A 170 9.98 -13.16 3.39
C ALA A 170 8.56 -13.29 3.99
N ARG A 171 8.36 -12.85 5.25
CA ARG A 171 7.04 -12.87 5.89
C ARG A 171 6.05 -11.94 5.18
N VAL A 172 6.46 -10.70 4.87
CA VAL A 172 5.60 -9.76 4.14
C VAL A 172 5.29 -10.29 2.75
N HIS A 173 6.30 -10.75 2.00
CA HIS A 173 6.12 -11.28 0.64
C HIS A 173 5.11 -12.44 0.61
N ARG A 174 5.23 -13.39 1.54
CA ARG A 174 4.27 -14.51 1.65
C ARG A 174 2.87 -14.02 1.96
N ALA A 175 2.74 -13.10 2.92
CA ALA A 175 1.45 -12.64 3.40
C ALA A 175 0.69 -11.79 2.38
N ILE A 176 1.37 -10.87 1.66
CA ILE A 176 0.71 -10.05 0.62
C ILE A 176 0.29 -10.85 -0.61
N ASN A 177 0.88 -12.03 -0.80
CA ASN A 177 0.57 -12.93 -1.91
C ASN A 177 -0.43 -14.06 -1.53
N ALA A 178 -1.05 -14.00 -0.36
CA ALA A 178 -1.95 -15.04 0.13
C ALA A 178 -3.29 -15.18 -0.60
N LEU A 179 -3.57 -14.35 -1.61
CA LEU A 179 -4.74 -14.42 -2.49
C LEU A 179 -4.35 -14.59 -3.97
N ASN A 180 -3.10 -14.92 -4.24
CA ASN A 180 -2.54 -15.08 -5.60
C ASN A 180 -2.61 -16.52 -6.15
N ASP A 181 -3.53 -17.30 -5.62
CA ASP A 181 -3.78 -18.67 -6.09
C ASP A 181 -4.88 -18.71 -7.17
#